data_8980b03f129dd24bf459f5e11b3e7400
#
_entry.id   8980b03f129dd24bf459f5e11b3e7400
#
_cell.length_a   1.000
_cell.length_b   1.000
_cell.length_c   1.000
_cell.angle_alpha   90.00
_cell.angle_beta   90.00
_cell.angle_gamma   90.00
#
_symmetry.space_group_name_H-M   'P 1'
#
loop_
_entity.id
_entity.type
_entity.pdbx_description
1 polymer ?
#
loop_
_entity_poly.entity_id
_entity_poly.type
_entity_poly.pdbx_seq_one_letter_code
_entity_poly.pdbx_strand_id
1 'polypeptide(L)'
;MNIMEKKRIMKNFYQRISNFVESKYKLIFVILLIFAFIFNLYKIDKVPNGVNLDEAGLGVDVYSISNYGTDRNMNKFPVYFQNFGEGQSALYIYLVAILVKMFGFSVLILRMPALILSVIEVGIIYLLISKFKSRKFALFVMFLTIISPWHFMKARWALDAYLLSAMLVFSMFAFVEAIEKRKKWIYALAGLLFGITLYSYAISYITEIIIFILLGIYVVKSKKMDLKEFICFIIPFVIMAIPLILMQMVQYDLIKPINSFFSCTKLPNTRGHEMNLDIVKNIGSLKNVFIQDIWIFNSIPGYGNLYFIGLLFIPGMFISLKNAIYKKSFIDFLMNVWFFSGIIWCLVVECNVNRLNGVYIPIMYYIGVIVKFIIDSRYYSLFVGIIVIYLISFIMFVNAYFKVLSEKDIPLFDNGVIEIVEHVKKEYSNARNIYFELNDYNYWIYEAFSEHISPSEYTKTFKKNGLLDVSIGRYHNGEINVNEINDKSVYILNNPTKENILIDKNFRKDSFKSRYSIYYK
;
A
#
# COMPACT_ATOMS: atom_id res chain seq x y z
N MET A 1 -37.98 30.95 -11.34
CA MET A 1 -37.69 29.88 -12.35
C MET A 1 -38.47 28.63 -11.96
N ASN A 2 -39.38 28.17 -12.80
CA ASN A 2 -40.27 27.05 -12.54
C ASN A 2 -39.44 25.73 -12.45
N ILE A 3 -39.90 24.75 -11.66
CA ILE A 3 -39.28 23.44 -11.47
C ILE A 3 -39.02 22.73 -12.80
N MET A 4 -39.93 22.82 -13.75
CA MET A 4 -39.81 22.25 -15.08
C MET A 4 -38.66 22.89 -15.90
N GLU A 5 -38.51 24.19 -15.79
CA GLU A 5 -37.44 24.94 -16.45
C GLU A 5 -36.05 24.58 -15.89
N LYS A 6 -35.95 24.48 -14.55
CA LYS A 6 -34.71 23.97 -13.89
C LYS A 6 -34.33 22.57 -14.36
N LYS A 7 -35.29 21.64 -14.43
CA LYS A 7 -35.05 20.27 -14.94
C LYS A 7 -34.57 20.27 -16.40
N ARG A 8 -35.12 21.14 -17.25
CA ARG A 8 -34.73 21.27 -18.67
C ARG A 8 -33.30 21.80 -18.81
N ILE A 9 -32.95 22.84 -18.03
CA ILE A 9 -31.59 23.40 -18.04
C ILE A 9 -30.57 22.34 -17.61
N MET A 10 -30.81 21.64 -16.49
CA MET A 10 -29.90 20.60 -16.01
C MET A 10 -29.75 19.43 -16.98
N LYS A 11 -30.84 19.01 -17.64
CA LYS A 11 -30.78 17.99 -18.70
C LYS A 11 -29.90 18.44 -19.86
N ASN A 12 -30.09 19.67 -20.36
CA ASN A 12 -29.32 20.21 -21.45
C ASN A 12 -27.82 20.35 -21.11
N PHE A 13 -27.53 20.80 -19.89
CA PHE A 13 -26.18 20.88 -19.35
C PHE A 13 -25.50 19.49 -19.32
N TYR A 14 -26.18 18.50 -18.73
CA TYR A 14 -25.69 17.12 -18.72
C TYR A 14 -25.44 16.57 -20.13
N GLN A 15 -26.38 16.79 -21.08
CA GLN A 15 -26.23 16.32 -22.45
C GLN A 15 -25.02 16.94 -23.15
N ARG A 16 -24.76 18.24 -22.95
CA ARG A 16 -23.57 18.91 -23.49
C ARG A 16 -22.28 18.29 -22.97
N ILE A 17 -22.17 18.10 -21.66
CA ILE A 17 -21.01 17.43 -21.04
C ILE A 17 -20.87 16.01 -21.55
N SER A 18 -21.96 15.25 -21.57
CA SER A 18 -21.97 13.86 -22.03
C SER A 18 -21.50 13.71 -23.47
N ASN A 19 -21.94 14.61 -24.37
CA ASN A 19 -21.52 14.62 -25.77
C ASN A 19 -20.04 15.02 -25.90
N PHE A 20 -19.59 16.00 -25.15
CA PHE A 20 -18.19 16.39 -25.11
C PHE A 20 -17.28 15.22 -24.65
N VAL A 21 -17.64 14.56 -23.56
CA VAL A 21 -16.89 13.40 -23.05
C VAL A 21 -16.85 12.28 -24.08
N GLU A 22 -17.98 11.99 -24.76
CA GLU A 22 -18.01 10.95 -25.81
C GLU A 22 -17.14 11.31 -27.00
N SER A 23 -17.15 12.57 -27.45
CA SER A 23 -16.35 12.99 -28.59
C SER A 23 -14.85 13.06 -28.31
N LYS A 24 -14.46 13.33 -27.06
CA LYS A 24 -13.06 13.56 -26.64
C LYS A 24 -12.52 12.50 -25.67
N TYR A 25 -13.15 11.32 -25.60
CA TYR A 25 -12.82 10.31 -24.57
C TYR A 25 -11.35 9.90 -24.54
N LYS A 26 -10.66 9.78 -25.71
CA LYS A 26 -9.23 9.46 -25.76
C LYS A 26 -8.37 10.56 -25.14
N LEU A 27 -8.68 11.81 -25.45
CA LEU A 27 -7.98 12.97 -24.90
C LEU A 27 -8.19 13.05 -23.39
N ILE A 28 -9.43 12.87 -22.91
CA ILE A 28 -9.76 12.88 -21.49
C ILE A 28 -9.05 11.73 -20.77
N PHE A 29 -9.00 10.54 -21.34
CA PHE A 29 -8.25 9.40 -20.80
C PHE A 29 -6.77 9.74 -20.58
N VAL A 30 -6.11 10.30 -21.59
CA VAL A 30 -4.70 10.70 -21.51
C VAL A 30 -4.50 11.82 -20.48
N ILE A 31 -5.38 12.83 -20.46
CA ILE A 31 -5.32 13.91 -19.45
C ILE A 31 -5.45 13.35 -18.03
N LEU A 32 -6.36 12.41 -17.80
CA LEU A 32 -6.53 11.79 -16.48
C LEU A 32 -5.29 10.98 -16.05
N LEU A 33 -4.63 10.27 -16.98
CA LEU A 33 -3.38 9.56 -16.69
C LEU A 33 -2.25 10.54 -16.34
N ILE A 34 -2.08 11.60 -17.12
CA ILE A 34 -1.07 12.63 -16.86
C ILE A 34 -1.37 13.34 -15.54
N PHE A 35 -2.64 13.66 -15.27
CA PHE A 35 -3.04 14.24 -13.99
C PHE A 35 -2.71 13.30 -12.82
N ALA A 36 -3.07 12.00 -12.92
CA ALA A 36 -2.76 11.02 -11.89
C ALA A 36 -1.25 10.92 -11.64
N PHE A 37 -0.43 10.92 -12.70
CA PHE A 37 1.02 10.85 -12.57
C PHE A 37 1.60 12.11 -11.91
N ILE A 38 1.33 13.30 -12.45
CA ILE A 38 1.89 14.57 -11.96
C ILE A 38 1.41 14.84 -10.52
N PHE A 39 0.13 14.59 -10.25
CA PHE A 39 -0.46 14.83 -8.95
C PHE A 39 0.13 13.92 -7.86
N ASN A 40 0.34 12.64 -8.16
CA ASN A 40 0.99 11.73 -7.22
C ASN A 40 2.51 11.95 -7.12
N LEU A 41 3.18 12.45 -8.16
CA LEU A 41 4.61 12.75 -8.14
C LEU A 41 4.94 14.01 -7.32
N TYR A 42 3.99 14.97 -7.24
CA TYR A 42 4.25 16.25 -6.58
C TYR A 42 4.67 16.07 -5.12
N LYS A 43 5.91 16.43 -4.80
CA LYS A 43 6.53 16.30 -3.46
C LYS A 43 6.44 14.89 -2.85
N ILE A 44 6.53 13.83 -3.65
CA ILE A 44 6.40 12.45 -3.18
C ILE A 44 7.54 12.06 -2.22
N ASP A 45 8.71 12.66 -2.37
CA ASP A 45 9.89 12.49 -1.52
C ASP A 45 9.81 13.27 -0.20
N LYS A 46 8.89 14.25 -0.10
CA LYS A 46 8.80 15.20 1.03
C LYS A 46 7.49 15.08 1.81
N VAL A 47 6.44 14.55 1.20
CA VAL A 47 5.11 14.43 1.83
C VAL A 47 4.54 13.05 1.54
N PRO A 48 4.31 12.23 2.57
CA PRO A 48 4.51 12.51 4.01
C PRO A 48 5.95 12.84 4.36
N ASN A 49 6.14 13.72 5.38
CA ASN A 49 7.47 14.06 5.86
C ASN A 49 8.08 12.86 6.59
N GLY A 50 9.31 12.48 6.21
CA GLY A 50 9.99 11.30 6.71
C GLY A 50 9.60 10.00 6.00
N VAL A 51 9.91 8.89 6.64
CA VAL A 51 9.73 7.52 6.16
C VAL A 51 8.98 6.71 7.21
N ASN A 52 7.97 5.96 6.80
CA ASN A 52 7.26 5.07 7.71
C ASN A 52 8.19 3.94 8.19
N LEU A 53 7.91 3.39 9.37
CA LEU A 53 8.70 2.29 9.95
C LEU A 53 8.83 1.09 8.99
N ASP A 54 7.73 0.69 8.34
CA ASP A 54 7.75 -0.39 7.36
C ASP A 54 8.48 0.00 6.07
N GLU A 55 8.38 1.27 5.62
CA GLU A 55 9.18 1.78 4.50
C GLU A 55 10.68 1.75 4.81
N ALA A 56 11.08 2.10 6.05
CA ALA A 56 12.49 2.04 6.46
C ALA A 56 13.00 0.60 6.47
N GLY A 57 12.23 -0.32 7.05
CA GLY A 57 12.55 -1.75 7.04
C GLY A 57 12.68 -2.30 5.61
N LEU A 58 11.71 -2.01 4.76
CA LEU A 58 11.75 -2.33 3.34
C LEU A 58 12.99 -1.73 2.65
N GLY A 59 13.30 -0.47 2.94
CA GLY A 59 14.46 0.23 2.37
C GLY A 59 15.80 -0.42 2.72
N VAL A 60 15.97 -0.90 3.96
CA VAL A 60 17.17 -1.66 4.36
C VAL A 60 17.33 -2.93 3.53
N ASP A 61 16.24 -3.69 3.32
CA ASP A 61 16.31 -4.89 2.48
C ASP A 61 16.49 -4.57 1.00
N VAL A 62 15.87 -3.50 0.49
CA VAL A 62 16.10 -3.00 -0.87
C VAL A 62 17.57 -2.67 -1.09
N TYR A 63 18.20 -1.94 -0.16
CA TYR A 63 19.62 -1.64 -0.24
C TYR A 63 20.47 -2.93 -0.25
N SER A 64 20.14 -3.86 0.62
CA SER A 64 20.82 -5.16 0.73
C SER A 64 20.69 -5.98 -0.56
N ILE A 65 19.48 -6.16 -1.08
CA ILE A 65 19.24 -6.92 -2.33
C ILE A 65 19.90 -6.26 -3.53
N SER A 66 19.81 -4.93 -3.66
CA SER A 66 20.37 -4.22 -4.83
C SER A 66 21.89 -4.29 -4.90
N ASN A 67 22.58 -4.28 -3.75
CA ASN A 67 24.04 -4.25 -3.70
C ASN A 67 24.68 -5.62 -3.47
N TYR A 68 24.01 -6.52 -2.73
CA TYR A 68 24.60 -7.79 -2.28
C TYR A 68 23.83 -9.04 -2.72
N GLY A 69 22.59 -8.91 -3.25
CA GLY A 69 21.76 -10.04 -3.63
C GLY A 69 21.19 -10.83 -2.45
N THR A 70 21.31 -10.29 -1.23
CA THR A 70 20.78 -10.89 0.02
C THR A 70 19.90 -9.88 0.76
N ASP A 71 19.03 -10.36 1.64
CA ASP A 71 18.37 -9.50 2.61
C ASP A 71 19.34 -9.05 3.72
N ARG A 72 18.87 -8.26 4.67
CA ARG A 72 19.65 -7.80 5.83
C ARG A 72 20.18 -8.96 6.70
N ASN A 73 19.57 -10.15 6.64
CA ASN A 73 19.95 -11.34 7.40
C ASN A 73 20.84 -12.30 6.59
N MET A 74 21.42 -11.88 5.47
CA MET A 74 22.28 -12.69 4.56
C MET A 74 21.55 -13.81 3.81
N ASN A 75 20.20 -13.82 3.76
CA ASN A 75 19.44 -14.76 2.97
C ASN A 75 19.46 -14.37 1.48
N LYS A 76 19.86 -15.29 0.58
CA LYS A 76 19.92 -15.03 -0.86
C LYS A 76 18.53 -15.00 -1.47
N PHE A 77 18.17 -13.91 -2.14
CA PHE A 77 16.89 -13.74 -2.84
C PHE A 77 15.70 -14.39 -2.10
N PRO A 78 15.35 -13.92 -0.87
CA PRO A 78 14.32 -14.55 -0.06
C PRO A 78 12.96 -14.46 -0.73
N VAL A 79 12.19 -15.53 -0.61
CA VAL A 79 10.80 -15.63 -1.10
C VAL A 79 9.87 -14.73 -0.28
N TYR A 80 10.23 -14.51 1.00
CA TYR A 80 9.50 -13.69 1.96
C TYR A 80 10.49 -13.04 2.91
N PHE A 81 10.38 -11.75 3.16
CA PHE A 81 11.33 -11.00 3.98
C PHE A 81 10.91 -10.96 5.45
N GLN A 82 11.87 -10.90 6.34
CA GLN A 82 11.62 -10.66 7.76
C GLN A 82 11.57 -9.15 8.04
N ASN A 83 10.48 -8.66 8.65
CA ASN A 83 10.37 -7.30 9.13
C ASN A 83 9.80 -7.29 10.55
N PHE A 84 10.48 -6.68 11.51
CA PHE A 84 10.10 -6.61 12.95
C PHE A 84 9.75 -7.95 13.59
N GLY A 85 10.37 -9.04 13.14
CA GLY A 85 10.10 -10.39 13.63
C GLY A 85 8.96 -11.12 12.93
N GLU A 86 8.23 -10.44 12.06
CA GLU A 86 7.17 -10.97 11.20
C GLU A 86 7.62 -10.99 9.74
N GLY A 87 6.68 -11.27 8.84
CA GLY A 87 6.98 -11.36 7.42
C GLY A 87 6.47 -10.18 6.60
N GLN A 88 7.21 -9.85 5.55
CA GLN A 88 6.87 -8.85 4.54
C GLN A 88 6.96 -9.44 3.14
N SER A 89 6.01 -9.11 2.27
CA SER A 89 5.91 -9.68 0.93
C SER A 89 7.00 -9.15 -0.01
N ALA A 90 7.48 -10.01 -0.89
CA ALA A 90 8.73 -9.78 -1.61
C ALA A 90 8.63 -8.85 -2.83
N LEU A 91 7.46 -8.77 -3.48
CA LEU A 91 7.33 -8.12 -4.79
C LEU A 91 7.79 -6.66 -4.78
N TYR A 92 7.37 -5.89 -3.76
CA TYR A 92 7.73 -4.48 -3.66
C TYR A 92 9.24 -4.29 -3.58
N ILE A 93 9.91 -5.06 -2.70
CA ILE A 93 11.36 -4.99 -2.47
C ILE A 93 12.11 -5.24 -3.77
N TYR A 94 11.75 -6.28 -4.53
CA TYR A 94 12.41 -6.59 -5.80
C TYR A 94 12.20 -5.53 -6.87
N LEU A 95 10.98 -4.96 -6.98
CA LEU A 95 10.70 -3.87 -7.92
C LEU A 95 11.56 -2.64 -7.60
N VAL A 96 11.64 -2.26 -6.33
CA VAL A 96 12.47 -1.12 -5.91
C VAL A 96 13.95 -1.42 -6.09
N ALA A 97 14.42 -2.62 -5.74
CA ALA A 97 15.84 -3.00 -5.88
C ALA A 97 16.35 -2.84 -7.31
N ILE A 98 15.52 -3.18 -8.31
CA ILE A 98 15.85 -2.93 -9.72
C ILE A 98 16.01 -1.42 -9.98
N LEU A 99 15.10 -0.59 -9.49
CA LEU A 99 15.16 0.85 -9.68
C LEU A 99 16.35 1.48 -8.94
N VAL A 100 16.64 1.01 -7.72
CA VAL A 100 17.81 1.47 -6.96
C VAL A 100 19.11 1.15 -7.68
N LYS A 101 19.21 -0.02 -8.31
CA LYS A 101 20.39 -0.38 -9.10
C LYS A 101 20.59 0.51 -10.32
N MET A 102 19.51 1.07 -10.87
CA MET A 102 19.55 1.94 -12.05
C MET A 102 19.73 3.43 -11.69
N PHE A 103 19.11 3.89 -10.62
CA PHE A 103 18.96 5.32 -10.30
C PHE A 103 19.53 5.72 -8.94
N GLY A 104 20.07 4.77 -8.17
CA GLY A 104 20.54 5.00 -6.81
C GLY A 104 19.44 4.94 -5.76
N PHE A 105 19.85 4.91 -4.48
CA PHE A 105 18.95 4.81 -3.34
C PHE A 105 18.45 6.19 -2.90
N SER A 106 17.15 6.38 -2.83
CA SER A 106 16.50 7.57 -2.29
C SER A 106 15.03 7.31 -1.97
N VAL A 107 14.42 8.14 -1.11
CA VAL A 107 12.98 8.06 -0.78
C VAL A 107 12.11 8.19 -2.04
N LEU A 108 12.52 9.03 -3.00
CA LEU A 108 11.84 9.14 -4.30
C LEU A 108 11.78 7.77 -5.01
N ILE A 109 12.94 7.13 -5.17
CA ILE A 109 13.05 5.83 -5.86
C ILE A 109 12.33 4.73 -5.08
N LEU A 110 12.38 4.78 -3.74
CA LEU A 110 11.65 3.86 -2.88
C LEU A 110 10.14 3.89 -3.13
N ARG A 111 9.56 5.08 -3.35
CA ARG A 111 8.11 5.30 -3.57
C ARG A 111 7.67 5.17 -5.03
N MET A 112 8.61 5.16 -5.99
CA MET A 112 8.29 5.12 -7.43
C MET A 112 7.45 3.92 -7.88
N PRO A 113 7.66 2.66 -7.43
CA PRO A 113 6.80 1.55 -7.85
C PRO A 113 5.33 1.75 -7.48
N ALA A 114 5.03 2.26 -6.27
CA ALA A 114 3.66 2.55 -5.85
C ALA A 114 3.00 3.58 -6.78
N LEU A 115 3.72 4.65 -7.12
CA LEU A 115 3.24 5.67 -8.04
C LEU A 115 2.99 5.12 -9.45
N ILE A 116 3.99 4.45 -10.04
CA ILE A 116 3.89 3.95 -11.42
C ILE A 116 2.76 2.94 -11.55
N LEU A 117 2.69 1.96 -10.63
CA LEU A 117 1.67 0.92 -10.68
C LEU A 117 0.27 1.49 -10.42
N SER A 118 0.12 2.51 -9.56
CA SER A 118 -1.16 3.18 -9.35
C SER A 118 -1.66 3.91 -10.61
N VAL A 119 -0.77 4.54 -11.39
CA VAL A 119 -1.14 5.18 -12.66
C VAL A 119 -1.53 4.15 -13.72
N ILE A 120 -0.78 3.04 -13.83
CA ILE A 120 -1.12 1.95 -14.75
C ILE A 120 -2.46 1.32 -14.33
N GLU A 121 -2.68 1.12 -13.04
CA GLU A 121 -3.92 0.57 -12.48
C GLU A 121 -5.15 1.33 -12.95
N VAL A 122 -5.18 2.66 -12.82
CA VAL A 122 -6.36 3.43 -13.25
C VAL A 122 -6.57 3.39 -14.76
N GLY A 123 -5.51 3.26 -15.55
CA GLY A 123 -5.61 3.03 -17.00
C GLY A 123 -6.23 1.66 -17.32
N ILE A 124 -5.79 0.61 -16.64
CA ILE A 124 -6.33 -0.76 -16.82
C ILE A 124 -7.77 -0.86 -16.31
N ILE A 125 -8.15 -0.18 -15.22
CA ILE A 125 -9.54 -0.09 -14.74
C ILE A 125 -10.45 0.48 -15.85
N TYR A 126 -10.01 1.57 -16.48
CA TYR A 126 -10.76 2.13 -17.62
C TYR A 126 -10.93 1.09 -18.74
N LEU A 127 -9.85 0.42 -19.12
CA LEU A 127 -9.88 -0.62 -20.17
C LEU A 127 -10.81 -1.76 -19.81
N LEU A 128 -10.71 -2.29 -18.59
CA LEU A 128 -11.56 -3.38 -18.11
C LEU A 128 -13.05 -3.01 -18.14
N ILE A 129 -13.40 -1.87 -17.56
CA ILE A 129 -14.80 -1.45 -17.47
C ILE A 129 -15.37 -1.07 -18.82
N SER A 130 -14.59 -0.44 -19.71
CA SER A 130 -15.05 0.00 -21.04
C SER A 130 -15.39 -1.15 -21.98
N LYS A 131 -14.97 -2.39 -21.68
CA LYS A 131 -15.39 -3.60 -22.41
C LYS A 131 -16.87 -3.93 -22.21
N PHE A 132 -17.43 -3.61 -21.06
CA PHE A 132 -18.77 -4.03 -20.65
C PHE A 132 -19.74 -2.89 -20.41
N LYS A 133 -19.24 -1.69 -20.22
CA LYS A 133 -20.00 -0.45 -19.97
C LYS A 133 -19.58 0.64 -20.96
N SER A 134 -20.32 1.75 -20.99
CA SER A 134 -19.95 2.87 -21.87
C SER A 134 -18.60 3.49 -21.47
N ARG A 135 -17.88 4.05 -22.45
CA ARG A 135 -16.61 4.76 -22.21
C ARG A 135 -16.76 5.90 -21.20
N LYS A 136 -17.88 6.61 -21.22
CA LYS A 136 -18.19 7.66 -20.22
C LYS A 136 -18.26 7.10 -18.80
N PHE A 137 -18.90 5.97 -18.64
CA PHE A 137 -18.97 5.29 -17.34
C PHE A 137 -17.56 4.86 -16.87
N ALA A 138 -16.76 4.27 -17.76
CA ALA A 138 -15.41 3.84 -17.45
C ALA A 138 -14.49 5.03 -17.08
N LEU A 139 -14.56 6.15 -17.82
CA LEU A 139 -13.84 7.38 -17.48
C LEU A 139 -14.29 7.97 -16.16
N PHE A 140 -15.57 7.87 -15.83
CA PHE A 140 -16.11 8.35 -14.58
C PHE A 140 -15.57 7.55 -13.38
N VAL A 141 -15.56 6.20 -13.48
CA VAL A 141 -14.97 5.35 -12.44
C VAL A 141 -13.46 5.59 -12.31
N MET A 142 -12.74 5.72 -13.42
CA MET A 142 -11.32 6.10 -13.43
C MET A 142 -11.09 7.43 -12.71
N PHE A 143 -11.89 8.45 -13.00
CA PHE A 143 -11.81 9.76 -12.34
C PHE A 143 -12.06 9.66 -10.84
N LEU A 144 -13.13 8.97 -10.41
CA LEU A 144 -13.42 8.75 -8.99
C LEU A 144 -12.27 8.05 -8.26
N THR A 145 -11.63 7.08 -8.92
CA THR A 145 -10.47 6.36 -8.36
C THR A 145 -9.31 7.32 -8.14
N ILE A 146 -8.95 8.10 -9.16
CA ILE A 146 -7.81 9.05 -9.10
C ILE A 146 -7.97 10.07 -7.96
N ILE A 147 -9.19 10.61 -7.76
CA ILE A 147 -9.45 11.63 -6.74
C ILE A 147 -9.83 11.06 -5.37
N SER A 148 -9.86 9.74 -5.21
CA SER A 148 -10.15 9.14 -3.90
C SER A 148 -8.96 9.26 -2.95
N PRO A 149 -9.19 9.52 -1.64
CA PRO A 149 -8.12 9.59 -0.64
C PRO A 149 -7.28 8.31 -0.61
N TRP A 150 -7.94 7.16 -0.63
CA TRP A 150 -7.28 5.86 -0.65
C TRP A 150 -6.26 5.74 -1.78
N HIS A 151 -6.66 5.98 -3.02
CA HIS A 151 -5.78 5.82 -4.18
C HIS A 151 -4.62 6.80 -4.16
N PHE A 152 -4.87 8.05 -3.77
CA PHE A 152 -3.84 9.07 -3.64
C PHE A 152 -2.80 8.71 -2.57
N MET A 153 -3.25 8.30 -1.38
CA MET A 153 -2.34 7.94 -0.30
C MET A 153 -1.50 6.71 -0.64
N LYS A 154 -2.11 5.63 -1.14
CA LYS A 154 -1.38 4.40 -1.49
C LYS A 154 -0.34 4.61 -2.59
N ALA A 155 -0.58 5.54 -3.53
CA ALA A 155 0.36 5.84 -4.61
C ALA A 155 1.64 6.53 -4.14
N ARG A 156 1.71 6.96 -2.88
CA ARG A 156 2.77 7.80 -2.33
C ARG A 156 3.57 7.14 -1.21
N TRP A 157 3.34 5.85 -0.95
CA TRP A 157 3.99 5.11 0.13
C TRP A 157 4.58 3.80 -0.37
N ALA A 158 5.76 3.45 0.17
CA ALA A 158 6.47 2.23 -0.19
C ALA A 158 6.04 1.08 0.73
N LEU A 159 4.81 0.57 0.56
CA LEU A 159 4.29 -0.57 1.31
C LEU A 159 3.88 -1.70 0.36
N ASP A 160 4.22 -2.94 0.72
CA ASP A 160 3.87 -4.14 -0.05
C ASP A 160 2.35 -4.28 -0.22
N ALA A 161 1.57 -4.02 0.84
CA ALA A 161 0.11 -4.07 0.81
C ALA A 161 -0.52 -3.20 -0.31
N TYR A 162 0.13 -2.13 -0.72
CA TYR A 162 -0.40 -1.20 -1.71
C TYR A 162 -0.30 -1.71 -3.15
N LEU A 163 0.50 -2.74 -3.40
CA LEU A 163 0.54 -3.39 -4.71
C LEU A 163 -0.67 -4.29 -4.96
N LEU A 164 -1.34 -4.80 -3.93
CA LEU A 164 -2.40 -5.80 -4.06
C LEU A 164 -3.51 -5.37 -5.02
N SER A 165 -4.01 -4.14 -4.90
CA SER A 165 -5.09 -3.67 -5.77
C SER A 165 -4.68 -3.58 -7.23
N ALA A 166 -3.48 -3.06 -7.53
CA ALA A 166 -2.95 -2.96 -8.88
C ALA A 166 -2.75 -4.36 -9.49
N MET A 167 -2.16 -5.29 -8.74
CA MET A 167 -1.93 -6.65 -9.19
C MET A 167 -3.24 -7.40 -9.46
N LEU A 168 -4.26 -7.24 -8.60
CA LEU A 168 -5.59 -7.80 -8.86
C LEU A 168 -6.23 -7.20 -10.12
N VAL A 169 -6.11 -5.89 -10.35
CA VAL A 169 -6.60 -5.25 -11.59
C VAL A 169 -5.94 -5.86 -12.82
N PHE A 170 -4.62 -6.03 -12.80
CA PHE A 170 -3.86 -6.60 -13.93
C PHE A 170 -4.26 -8.05 -14.18
N SER A 171 -4.36 -8.85 -13.13
CA SER A 171 -4.74 -10.26 -13.19
C SER A 171 -6.17 -10.44 -13.71
N MET A 172 -7.13 -9.65 -13.17
CA MET A 172 -8.53 -9.68 -13.62
C MET A 172 -8.68 -9.22 -15.07
N PHE A 173 -7.97 -8.17 -15.47
CA PHE A 173 -8.00 -7.71 -16.86
C PHE A 173 -7.45 -8.76 -17.82
N ALA A 174 -6.29 -9.34 -17.51
CA ALA A 174 -5.70 -10.41 -18.31
C ALA A 174 -6.62 -11.64 -18.39
N PHE A 175 -7.29 -12.00 -17.30
CA PHE A 175 -8.25 -13.12 -17.28
C PHE A 175 -9.47 -12.82 -18.16
N VAL A 176 -10.01 -11.60 -18.11
CA VAL A 176 -11.11 -11.18 -19.00
C VAL A 176 -10.68 -11.22 -20.46
N GLU A 177 -9.50 -10.71 -20.79
CA GLU A 177 -8.91 -10.77 -22.12
C GLU A 177 -8.74 -12.21 -22.61
N ALA A 178 -8.31 -13.13 -21.71
CA ALA A 178 -8.14 -14.52 -22.02
C ALA A 178 -9.48 -15.20 -22.41
N ILE A 179 -10.52 -14.97 -21.62
CA ILE A 179 -11.87 -15.51 -21.87
C ILE A 179 -12.46 -14.97 -23.17
N GLU A 180 -12.24 -13.69 -23.49
CA GLU A 180 -12.79 -13.09 -24.71
C GLU A 180 -12.01 -13.51 -25.97
N LYS A 181 -10.70 -13.50 -25.92
CA LYS A 181 -9.84 -13.78 -27.09
C LYS A 181 -9.55 -15.27 -27.31
N ARG A 182 -9.76 -16.11 -26.29
CA ARG A 182 -9.53 -17.56 -26.32
C ARG A 182 -8.10 -17.94 -26.79
N LYS A 183 -7.08 -17.10 -26.43
CA LYS A 183 -5.67 -17.33 -26.80
C LYS A 183 -4.90 -17.91 -25.62
N LYS A 184 -4.26 -19.08 -25.82
CA LYS A 184 -3.52 -19.81 -24.78
C LYS A 184 -2.48 -18.96 -24.06
N TRP A 185 -1.72 -18.12 -24.78
CA TRP A 185 -0.72 -17.26 -24.17
C TRP A 185 -1.30 -16.19 -23.25
N ILE A 186 -2.55 -15.73 -23.49
CA ILE A 186 -3.22 -14.76 -22.60
C ILE A 186 -3.69 -15.47 -21.33
N TYR A 187 -4.13 -16.74 -21.42
CA TYR A 187 -4.40 -17.55 -20.23
C TYR A 187 -3.13 -17.76 -19.40
N ALA A 188 -2.00 -18.05 -20.05
CA ALA A 188 -0.71 -18.17 -19.38
C ALA A 188 -0.28 -16.86 -18.71
N LEU A 189 -0.47 -15.72 -19.39
CA LEU A 189 -0.22 -14.40 -18.80
C LEU A 189 -1.13 -14.12 -17.59
N ALA A 190 -2.41 -14.45 -17.68
CA ALA A 190 -3.34 -14.29 -16.56
C ALA A 190 -2.92 -15.14 -15.36
N GLY A 191 -2.58 -16.42 -15.58
CA GLY A 191 -2.06 -17.31 -14.53
C GLY A 191 -0.77 -16.79 -13.91
N LEU A 192 0.16 -16.29 -14.72
CA LEU A 192 1.40 -15.66 -14.25
C LEU A 192 1.13 -14.42 -13.37
N LEU A 193 0.23 -13.53 -13.80
CA LEU A 193 -0.11 -12.31 -13.06
C LEU A 193 -0.78 -12.65 -11.72
N PHE A 194 -1.72 -13.59 -11.67
CA PHE A 194 -2.26 -14.08 -10.40
C PHE A 194 -1.17 -14.70 -9.52
N GLY A 195 -0.27 -15.51 -10.10
CA GLY A 195 0.87 -16.05 -9.34
C GLY A 195 1.79 -14.97 -8.77
N ILE A 196 2.06 -13.90 -9.51
CA ILE A 196 2.83 -12.74 -9.02
C ILE A 196 2.05 -11.98 -7.95
N THR A 197 0.71 -11.92 -8.04
CA THR A 197 -0.12 -11.24 -7.03
C THR A 197 0.08 -11.84 -5.64
N LEU A 198 0.36 -13.15 -5.53
CA LEU A 198 0.67 -13.80 -4.25
C LEU A 198 1.87 -13.15 -3.52
N TYR A 199 2.80 -12.53 -4.25
CA TYR A 199 3.97 -11.85 -3.68
C TYR A 199 3.71 -10.36 -3.38
N SER A 200 2.51 -9.86 -3.64
CA SER A 200 2.16 -8.47 -3.36
C SER A 200 1.79 -8.25 -1.90
N TYR A 201 0.93 -9.11 -1.33
CA TYR A 201 0.51 -9.03 0.06
C TYR A 201 -0.11 -10.36 0.52
N ALA A 202 0.16 -10.78 1.74
CA ALA A 202 -0.24 -12.10 2.24
C ALA A 202 -1.76 -12.38 2.18
N ILE A 203 -2.60 -11.35 2.26
CA ILE A 203 -4.06 -11.46 2.13
C ILE A 203 -4.48 -12.00 0.75
N SER A 204 -3.65 -11.83 -0.28
CA SER A 204 -3.93 -12.37 -1.62
C SER A 204 -4.15 -13.88 -1.61
N TYR A 205 -3.48 -14.62 -0.73
CA TYR A 205 -3.54 -16.09 -0.72
C TYR A 205 -4.98 -16.62 -0.63
N ILE A 206 -5.75 -16.13 0.33
CA ILE A 206 -7.15 -16.56 0.50
C ILE A 206 -8.08 -15.82 -0.47
N THR A 207 -7.81 -14.52 -0.71
CA THR A 207 -8.62 -13.73 -1.65
C THR A 207 -8.63 -14.37 -3.04
N GLU A 208 -7.48 -14.81 -3.56
CA GLU A 208 -7.39 -15.45 -4.87
C GLU A 208 -8.02 -16.85 -4.91
N ILE A 209 -7.89 -17.65 -3.85
CA ILE A 209 -8.56 -18.93 -3.77
C ILE A 209 -10.08 -18.75 -3.94
N ILE A 210 -10.68 -17.78 -3.23
CA ILE A 210 -12.11 -17.50 -3.33
C ILE A 210 -12.48 -17.00 -4.73
N ILE A 211 -11.67 -16.10 -5.29
CA ILE A 211 -11.85 -15.62 -6.67
C ILE A 211 -11.82 -16.79 -7.65
N PHE A 212 -10.86 -17.70 -7.54
CA PHE A 212 -10.73 -18.86 -8.43
C PHE A 212 -11.90 -19.83 -8.32
N ILE A 213 -12.39 -20.09 -7.10
CA ILE A 213 -13.58 -20.93 -6.91
C ILE A 213 -14.79 -20.29 -7.61
N LEU A 214 -15.06 -19.02 -7.36
CA LEU A 214 -16.25 -18.34 -7.89
C LEU A 214 -16.16 -18.11 -9.40
N LEU A 215 -15.00 -17.69 -9.92
CA LEU A 215 -14.77 -17.55 -11.35
C LEU A 215 -14.71 -18.91 -12.04
N GLY A 216 -14.12 -19.93 -11.41
CA GLY A 216 -14.08 -21.30 -11.90
C GLY A 216 -15.49 -21.86 -12.12
N ILE A 217 -16.39 -21.71 -11.14
CA ILE A 217 -17.80 -22.07 -11.28
C ILE A 217 -18.44 -21.35 -12.47
N TYR A 218 -18.15 -20.07 -12.63
CA TYR A 218 -18.68 -19.29 -13.75
C TYR A 218 -18.18 -19.78 -15.11
N VAL A 219 -16.88 -19.99 -15.28
CA VAL A 219 -16.32 -20.39 -16.59
C VAL A 219 -16.73 -21.80 -16.98
N VAL A 220 -16.86 -22.73 -16.02
CA VAL A 220 -17.35 -24.09 -16.25
C VAL A 220 -18.82 -24.05 -16.70
N LYS A 221 -19.68 -23.34 -15.94
CA LYS A 221 -21.11 -23.22 -16.30
C LYS A 221 -21.35 -22.53 -17.64
N SER A 222 -20.52 -21.52 -17.96
CA SER A 222 -20.64 -20.76 -19.20
C SER A 222 -19.86 -21.35 -20.38
N LYS A 223 -19.14 -22.46 -20.19
CA LYS A 223 -18.26 -23.10 -21.18
C LYS A 223 -17.26 -22.14 -21.82
N LYS A 224 -16.76 -21.15 -21.04
CA LYS A 224 -15.86 -20.11 -21.52
C LYS A 224 -14.37 -20.46 -21.42
N MET A 225 -14.04 -21.61 -20.88
CA MET A 225 -12.68 -22.14 -20.77
C MET A 225 -12.71 -23.65 -20.98
N ASP A 226 -11.86 -24.16 -21.83
CA ASP A 226 -11.64 -25.60 -22.01
C ASP A 226 -10.46 -26.09 -21.14
N LEU A 227 -10.24 -27.42 -21.13
CA LEU A 227 -9.18 -28.02 -20.31
C LEU A 227 -7.78 -27.53 -20.72
N LYS A 228 -7.53 -27.32 -22.01
CA LYS A 228 -6.22 -26.86 -22.50
C LYS A 228 -5.95 -25.42 -22.08
N GLU A 229 -6.97 -24.57 -22.15
CA GLU A 229 -6.92 -23.17 -21.69
C GLU A 229 -6.73 -23.11 -20.18
N PHE A 230 -7.41 -23.98 -19.41
CA PHE A 230 -7.20 -24.11 -17.97
C PHE A 230 -5.78 -24.53 -17.63
N ILE A 231 -5.22 -25.52 -18.34
CA ILE A 231 -3.83 -25.96 -18.15
C ILE A 231 -2.84 -24.80 -18.44
N CYS A 232 -3.09 -24.02 -19.51
CA CYS A 232 -2.27 -22.85 -19.81
C CYS A 232 -2.34 -21.79 -18.72
N PHE A 233 -3.46 -21.63 -18.03
CA PHE A 233 -3.63 -20.70 -16.90
C PHE A 233 -2.97 -21.24 -15.64
N ILE A 234 -3.22 -22.49 -15.28
CA ILE A 234 -2.85 -23.01 -13.95
C ILE A 234 -1.35 -23.30 -13.83
N ILE A 235 -0.67 -23.68 -14.91
CA ILE A 235 0.77 -24.01 -14.86
C ILE A 235 1.60 -22.80 -14.44
N PRO A 236 1.53 -21.62 -15.07
CA PRO A 236 2.30 -20.45 -14.64
C PRO A 236 1.94 -20.00 -13.21
N PHE A 237 0.66 -20.09 -12.83
CA PHE A 237 0.22 -19.79 -11.48
C PHE A 237 0.91 -20.70 -10.45
N VAL A 238 0.87 -22.03 -10.67
CA VAL A 238 1.47 -23.01 -9.76
C VAL A 238 2.99 -22.83 -9.68
N ILE A 239 3.67 -22.58 -10.81
CA ILE A 239 5.12 -22.31 -10.82
C ILE A 239 5.44 -21.13 -9.88
N MET A 240 4.65 -20.06 -9.93
CA MET A 240 4.84 -18.91 -9.04
C MET A 240 4.44 -19.22 -7.59
N ALA A 241 3.49 -20.10 -7.35
CA ALA A 241 3.04 -20.46 -6.00
C ALA A 241 4.00 -21.41 -5.28
N ILE A 242 4.75 -22.26 -6.01
CA ILE A 242 5.66 -23.26 -5.43
C ILE A 242 6.62 -22.67 -4.39
N PRO A 243 7.38 -21.58 -4.65
CA PRO A 243 8.30 -21.06 -3.65
C PRO A 243 7.60 -20.61 -2.35
N LEU A 244 6.40 -20.04 -2.45
CA LEU A 244 5.61 -19.65 -1.27
C LEU A 244 5.08 -20.86 -0.50
N ILE A 245 4.69 -21.93 -1.20
CA ILE A 245 4.33 -23.20 -0.56
C ILE A 245 5.53 -23.78 0.17
N LEU A 246 6.71 -23.81 -0.44
CA LEU A 246 7.93 -24.25 0.22
C LEU A 246 8.26 -23.39 1.44
N MET A 247 8.09 -22.07 1.35
CA MET A 247 8.25 -21.16 2.50
C MET A 247 7.32 -21.53 3.65
N GLN A 248 6.04 -21.82 3.38
CA GLN A 248 5.10 -22.28 4.41
C GLN A 248 5.50 -23.63 4.99
N MET A 249 5.98 -24.56 4.16
CA MET A 249 6.47 -25.86 4.66
C MET A 249 7.69 -25.69 5.60
N VAL A 250 8.59 -24.76 5.30
CA VAL A 250 9.71 -24.39 6.22
C VAL A 250 9.15 -23.75 7.51
N GLN A 251 8.17 -22.84 7.40
CA GLN A 251 7.58 -22.16 8.54
C GLN A 251 6.96 -23.14 9.57
N TYR A 252 6.33 -24.20 9.07
CA TYR A 252 5.70 -25.24 9.90
C TYR A 252 6.61 -26.46 10.18
N ASP A 253 7.93 -26.35 9.97
CA ASP A 253 8.92 -27.41 10.20
C ASP A 253 8.68 -28.72 9.42
N LEU A 254 7.94 -28.66 8.30
CA LEU A 254 7.68 -29.80 7.42
C LEU A 254 8.89 -30.14 6.56
N ILE A 255 9.73 -29.16 6.24
CA ILE A 255 11.01 -29.31 5.54
C ILE A 255 12.07 -28.39 6.18
N LYS A 256 13.34 -28.71 5.96
CA LYS A 256 14.47 -27.86 6.40
C LYS A 256 14.49 -26.54 5.63
N PRO A 257 15.05 -25.45 6.21
CA PRO A 257 15.27 -24.20 5.52
C PRO A 257 16.02 -24.40 4.20
N ILE A 258 15.59 -23.67 3.16
CA ILE A 258 16.20 -23.68 1.85
C ILE A 258 17.10 -22.45 1.73
N ASN A 259 18.35 -22.64 1.33
CA ASN A 259 19.28 -21.56 1.03
C ASN A 259 20.13 -21.96 -0.18
N SER A 260 19.58 -21.73 -1.37
CA SER A 260 20.24 -22.05 -2.65
C SER A 260 20.32 -20.79 -3.53
N PHE A 261 19.73 -20.80 -4.73
CA PHE A 261 19.60 -19.60 -5.54
C PHE A 261 18.46 -18.67 -5.04
N PHE A 262 17.54 -19.20 -4.24
CA PHE A 262 16.58 -18.45 -3.42
C PHE A 262 16.52 -19.04 -2.01
N SER A 263 15.99 -18.27 -1.06
CA SER A 263 15.91 -18.68 0.35
C SER A 263 14.46 -18.73 0.84
N CYS A 264 14.18 -19.83 1.57
CA CYS A 264 13.02 -19.96 2.44
C CYS A 264 13.52 -20.19 3.87
N THR A 265 13.40 -19.18 4.73
CA THR A 265 13.86 -19.21 6.11
C THR A 265 12.70 -19.05 7.07
N LYS A 266 12.75 -19.74 8.21
CA LYS A 266 11.70 -19.64 9.21
C LYS A 266 11.67 -18.24 9.83
N LEU A 267 10.49 -17.64 9.86
CA LEU A 267 10.28 -16.36 10.54
C LEU A 267 10.13 -16.59 12.06
N PRO A 268 10.64 -15.66 12.89
CA PRO A 268 10.49 -15.76 14.34
C PRO A 268 9.02 -15.82 14.78
N ASN A 269 8.17 -14.99 14.18
CA ASN A 269 6.75 -14.93 14.46
C ASN A 269 5.91 -15.11 13.18
N THR A 270 4.72 -15.66 13.35
CA THR A 270 3.70 -15.70 12.30
C THR A 270 2.60 -14.70 12.64
N ARG A 271 1.95 -14.13 11.64
CA ARG A 271 0.81 -13.22 11.84
C ARG A 271 -0.47 -13.94 12.32
N GLY A 272 -0.37 -15.20 12.70
CA GLY A 272 -1.50 -15.96 13.23
C GLY A 272 -2.12 -15.37 14.49
N HIS A 273 -1.34 -14.65 15.30
CA HIS A 273 -1.83 -13.94 16.50
C HIS A 273 -2.79 -12.76 16.16
N GLU A 274 -2.76 -12.23 14.96
CA GLU A 274 -3.68 -11.20 14.49
C GLU A 274 -5.08 -11.75 14.17
N MET A 275 -5.19 -13.07 13.99
CA MET A 275 -6.47 -13.73 13.71
C MET A 275 -7.27 -13.87 15.00
N ASN A 276 -8.52 -13.46 14.95
CA ASN A 276 -9.47 -13.64 16.04
C ASN A 276 -10.84 -13.99 15.47
N LEU A 277 -11.67 -14.70 16.24
CA LEU A 277 -13.01 -15.11 15.86
C LEU A 277 -14.11 -14.19 16.41
N ASP A 278 -13.74 -13.02 16.95
CA ASP A 278 -14.72 -12.02 17.35
C ASP A 278 -15.26 -11.28 16.10
N ILE A 279 -16.21 -11.93 15.44
CA ILE A 279 -16.84 -11.44 14.21
C ILE A 279 -17.45 -10.05 14.42
N VAL A 280 -18.04 -9.77 15.59
CA VAL A 280 -18.69 -8.49 15.88
C VAL A 280 -17.63 -7.37 15.92
N LYS A 281 -16.53 -7.59 16.62
CA LYS A 281 -15.40 -6.67 16.66
C LYS A 281 -14.81 -6.45 15.27
N ASN A 282 -14.56 -7.55 14.56
CA ASN A 282 -13.97 -7.52 13.22
C ASN A 282 -14.85 -6.77 12.22
N ILE A 283 -16.15 -7.04 12.17
CA ILE A 283 -17.10 -6.30 11.32
C ILE A 283 -17.22 -4.83 11.77
N GLY A 284 -17.24 -4.59 13.08
CA GLY A 284 -17.23 -3.24 13.64
C GLY A 284 -16.03 -2.40 13.18
N SER A 285 -14.89 -3.04 12.94
CA SER A 285 -13.69 -2.37 12.43
C SER A 285 -13.80 -1.92 10.96
N LEU A 286 -14.83 -2.36 10.20
CA LEU A 286 -15.07 -1.87 8.83
C LEU A 286 -15.25 -0.35 8.76
N LYS A 287 -15.73 0.30 9.83
CA LYS A 287 -15.75 1.76 9.91
C LYS A 287 -14.38 2.38 9.66
N ASN A 288 -13.30 1.68 10.06
CA ASN A 288 -11.93 2.14 9.89
C ASN A 288 -11.51 2.20 8.41
N VAL A 289 -12.22 1.48 7.54
CA VAL A 289 -12.04 1.58 6.08
C VAL A 289 -12.47 2.95 5.56
N PHE A 290 -13.46 3.56 6.21
CA PHE A 290 -14.05 4.84 5.77
C PHE A 290 -13.49 6.02 6.55
N ILE A 291 -13.43 5.89 7.86
CA ILE A 291 -12.99 6.96 8.77
C ILE A 291 -11.89 6.38 9.65
N GLN A 292 -10.66 6.50 9.21
CA GLN A 292 -9.51 6.01 9.94
C GLN A 292 -8.78 7.17 10.61
N ASP A 293 -8.37 6.99 11.88
CA ASP A 293 -7.57 7.98 12.59
C ASP A 293 -6.19 8.09 11.92
N ILE A 294 -5.63 9.31 11.88
CA ILE A 294 -4.31 9.60 11.32
C ILE A 294 -3.19 8.77 11.96
N TRP A 295 -3.34 8.46 13.24
CA TRP A 295 -2.36 7.70 14.02
C TRP A 295 -2.38 6.22 13.72
N ILE A 296 -3.38 5.76 12.96
CA ILE A 296 -3.59 4.37 12.57
C ILE A 296 -3.64 4.29 11.04
N PHE A 297 -2.60 3.73 10.41
CA PHE A 297 -2.60 3.33 8.99
C PHE A 297 -2.97 4.42 7.96
N ASN A 298 -2.23 5.53 7.94
CA ASN A 298 -2.12 6.31 6.71
C ASN A 298 -3.35 7.13 6.30
N SER A 299 -4.16 7.55 7.24
CA SER A 299 -5.27 8.46 6.95
C SER A 299 -5.04 9.84 7.59
N ILE A 300 -5.83 10.80 7.16
CA ILE A 300 -5.85 12.16 7.72
C ILE A 300 -7.09 12.31 8.57
N PRO A 301 -7.05 12.93 9.76
CA PRO A 301 -8.22 13.16 10.57
C PRO A 301 -9.36 13.79 9.77
N GLY A 302 -10.54 13.19 9.83
CA GLY A 302 -11.74 13.65 9.14
C GLY A 302 -11.86 13.27 7.66
N TYR A 303 -10.88 12.55 7.08
CA TYR A 303 -10.92 12.21 5.65
C TYR A 303 -10.79 10.72 5.37
N GLY A 304 -10.63 9.84 6.25
CA GLY A 304 -10.55 8.40 5.98
C GLY A 304 -10.01 8.01 4.59
N ASN A 305 -10.33 6.82 4.16
CA ASN A 305 -9.94 6.31 2.83
C ASN A 305 -11.00 6.57 1.74
N LEU A 306 -12.21 6.95 2.15
CA LEU A 306 -13.30 7.39 1.28
C LEU A 306 -13.86 8.70 1.81
N TYR A 307 -14.33 9.57 0.91
CA TYR A 307 -15.17 10.69 1.32
C TYR A 307 -16.51 10.18 1.86
N PHE A 308 -17.14 10.94 2.75
CA PHE A 308 -18.45 10.58 3.29
C PHE A 308 -19.49 10.27 2.20
N ILE A 309 -19.49 11.05 1.11
CA ILE A 309 -20.32 10.79 -0.08
C ILE A 309 -19.99 9.43 -0.75
N GLY A 310 -18.84 8.86 -0.50
CA GLY A 310 -18.45 7.53 -0.99
C GLY A 310 -19.30 6.40 -0.42
N LEU A 311 -20.02 6.61 0.70
CA LEU A 311 -20.99 5.65 1.23
C LEU A 311 -22.12 5.32 0.24
N LEU A 312 -22.26 6.10 -0.83
CA LEU A 312 -23.11 5.78 -1.98
C LEU A 312 -22.72 4.44 -2.64
N PHE A 313 -21.53 3.88 -2.35
CA PHE A 313 -21.21 2.53 -2.82
C PHE A 313 -22.20 1.47 -2.31
N ILE A 314 -22.78 1.64 -1.12
CA ILE A 314 -23.69 0.66 -0.52
C ILE A 314 -24.93 0.42 -1.41
N PRO A 315 -25.78 1.43 -1.74
CA PRO A 315 -26.88 1.22 -2.68
C PRO A 315 -26.38 0.81 -4.08
N GLY A 316 -25.20 1.29 -4.52
CA GLY A 316 -24.60 0.88 -5.79
C GLY A 316 -24.24 -0.60 -5.83
N MET A 317 -23.73 -1.16 -4.72
CA MET A 317 -23.45 -2.59 -4.56
C MET A 317 -24.75 -3.43 -4.73
N PHE A 318 -25.85 -3.05 -4.09
CA PHE A 318 -27.11 -3.76 -4.23
C PHE A 318 -27.63 -3.72 -5.68
N ILE A 319 -27.48 -2.58 -6.37
CA ILE A 319 -27.85 -2.49 -7.81
C ILE A 319 -26.93 -3.40 -8.63
N SER A 320 -25.62 -3.44 -8.35
CA SER A 320 -24.66 -4.32 -9.04
C SER A 320 -25.00 -5.79 -8.81
N LEU A 321 -25.33 -6.19 -7.58
CA LEU A 321 -25.80 -7.55 -7.26
C LEU A 321 -27.05 -7.92 -8.07
N LYS A 322 -28.06 -7.02 -8.10
CA LYS A 322 -29.26 -7.21 -8.92
C LYS A 322 -28.92 -7.36 -10.41
N ASN A 323 -28.00 -6.54 -10.94
CA ASN A 323 -27.57 -6.64 -12.34
C ASN A 323 -26.83 -7.96 -12.62
N ALA A 324 -25.98 -8.42 -11.70
CA ALA A 324 -25.28 -9.71 -11.83
C ALA A 324 -26.26 -10.89 -11.89
N ILE A 325 -27.26 -10.90 -11.01
CA ILE A 325 -28.21 -12.02 -10.88
C ILE A 325 -29.26 -11.99 -12.01
N TYR A 326 -29.97 -10.89 -12.15
CA TYR A 326 -31.15 -10.82 -13.04
C TYR A 326 -30.79 -10.45 -14.49
N LYS A 327 -29.80 -9.55 -14.68
CA LYS A 327 -29.36 -9.15 -16.03
C LYS A 327 -28.17 -9.96 -16.54
N LYS A 328 -27.65 -10.91 -15.73
CA LYS A 328 -26.47 -11.73 -16.04
C LYS A 328 -25.27 -10.90 -16.49
N SER A 329 -25.11 -9.71 -15.93
CA SER A 329 -24.02 -8.80 -16.27
C SER A 329 -22.69 -9.32 -15.72
N PHE A 330 -21.77 -9.70 -16.61
CA PHE A 330 -20.50 -10.30 -16.22
C PHE A 330 -19.61 -9.33 -15.42
N ILE A 331 -19.53 -8.06 -15.81
CA ILE A 331 -18.72 -7.10 -15.07
C ILE A 331 -19.28 -6.84 -13.66
N ASP A 332 -20.61 -6.77 -13.51
CA ASP A 332 -21.22 -6.65 -12.19
C ASP A 332 -20.96 -7.93 -11.36
N PHE A 333 -21.00 -9.11 -11.96
CA PHE A 333 -20.62 -10.37 -11.31
C PHE A 333 -19.13 -10.33 -10.87
N LEU A 334 -18.23 -9.98 -11.78
CA LEU A 334 -16.79 -9.89 -11.52
C LEU A 334 -16.46 -8.94 -10.35
N MET A 335 -17.07 -7.75 -10.34
CA MET A 335 -16.86 -6.77 -9.27
C MET A 335 -17.41 -7.25 -7.92
N ASN A 336 -18.54 -7.98 -7.92
CA ASN A 336 -19.08 -8.57 -6.70
C ASN A 336 -18.21 -9.73 -6.19
N VAL A 337 -17.75 -10.63 -7.07
CA VAL A 337 -16.79 -11.69 -6.70
C VAL A 337 -15.57 -11.08 -6.06
N TRP A 338 -14.98 -10.07 -6.68
CA TRP A 338 -13.81 -9.39 -6.18
C TRP A 338 -14.05 -8.74 -4.80
N PHE A 339 -15.12 -7.96 -4.67
CA PHE A 339 -15.46 -7.30 -3.41
C PHE A 339 -15.65 -8.28 -2.26
N PHE A 340 -16.47 -9.31 -2.45
CA PHE A 340 -16.77 -10.27 -1.39
C PHE A 340 -15.56 -11.15 -1.06
N SER A 341 -14.72 -11.49 -2.02
CA SER A 341 -13.46 -12.20 -1.76
C SER A 341 -12.47 -11.38 -0.94
N GLY A 342 -12.45 -10.06 -1.11
CA GLY A 342 -11.59 -9.18 -0.34
C GLY A 342 -12.12 -8.87 1.06
N ILE A 343 -13.45 -8.74 1.22
CA ILE A 343 -14.06 -8.36 2.50
C ILE A 343 -14.21 -9.54 3.48
N ILE A 344 -14.14 -10.76 3.01
CA ILE A 344 -14.31 -11.97 3.84
C ILE A 344 -13.30 -12.04 4.99
N TRP A 345 -12.16 -11.41 4.82
CA TRP A 345 -11.14 -11.29 5.86
C TRP A 345 -11.64 -10.64 7.14
N CYS A 346 -12.64 -9.76 7.04
CA CYS A 346 -13.29 -9.14 8.20
C CYS A 346 -14.06 -10.13 9.08
N LEU A 347 -14.16 -11.40 8.69
CA LEU A 347 -14.71 -12.45 9.56
C LEU A 347 -13.68 -12.99 10.57
N VAL A 348 -12.39 -12.86 10.26
CA VAL A 348 -11.30 -13.50 11.03
C VAL A 348 -10.20 -12.56 11.51
N VAL A 349 -10.18 -11.30 11.04
CA VAL A 349 -9.21 -10.27 11.49
C VAL A 349 -9.87 -8.89 11.54
N GLU A 350 -9.35 -8.01 12.41
CA GLU A 350 -9.73 -6.59 12.39
C GLU A 350 -9.39 -5.96 11.03
N CYS A 351 -10.34 -5.22 10.48
CA CYS A 351 -10.18 -4.57 9.19
C CYS A 351 -9.40 -3.26 9.33
N ASN A 352 -8.45 -3.06 8.43
CA ASN A 352 -7.76 -1.79 8.23
C ASN A 352 -7.53 -1.57 6.73
N VAL A 353 -6.98 -0.41 6.36
CA VAL A 353 -6.77 -0.05 4.95
C VAL A 353 -5.83 -1.04 4.24
N ASN A 354 -4.77 -1.50 4.90
CA ASN A 354 -3.81 -2.42 4.31
C ASN A 354 -4.46 -3.77 3.99
N ARG A 355 -5.26 -4.30 4.91
CA ARG A 355 -5.96 -5.58 4.74
C ARG A 355 -7.07 -5.51 3.70
N LEU A 356 -7.70 -4.34 3.54
CA LEU A 356 -8.80 -4.12 2.60
C LEU A 356 -8.36 -3.42 1.30
N ASN A 357 -7.08 -3.30 1.03
CA ASN A 357 -6.58 -2.61 -0.18
C ASN A 357 -7.20 -3.16 -1.47
N GLY A 358 -7.49 -4.45 -1.53
CA GLY A 358 -8.09 -5.09 -2.70
C GLY A 358 -9.54 -4.71 -2.99
N VAL A 359 -10.32 -4.15 -2.02
CA VAL A 359 -11.78 -3.94 -2.21
C VAL A 359 -12.16 -2.57 -2.77
N TYR A 360 -11.25 -1.60 -2.78
CA TYR A 360 -11.60 -0.22 -3.15
C TYR A 360 -11.98 -0.04 -4.62
N ILE A 361 -11.41 -0.84 -5.52
CA ILE A 361 -11.77 -0.79 -6.94
C ILE A 361 -13.24 -1.18 -7.17
N PRO A 362 -13.74 -2.32 -6.66
CA PRO A 362 -15.18 -2.59 -6.66
C PRO A 362 -16.02 -1.48 -6.02
N ILE A 363 -15.57 -0.86 -4.94
CA ILE A 363 -16.26 0.27 -4.29
C ILE A 363 -16.41 1.45 -5.26
N MET A 364 -15.33 1.85 -5.96
CA MET A 364 -15.41 2.93 -6.96
C MET A 364 -16.36 2.59 -8.11
N TYR A 365 -16.36 1.33 -8.53
CA TYR A 365 -17.32 0.84 -9.51
C TYR A 365 -18.76 0.96 -9.01
N TYR A 366 -19.05 0.58 -7.76
CA TYR A 366 -20.40 0.69 -7.19
C TYR A 366 -20.89 2.13 -7.07
N ILE A 367 -20.00 3.07 -6.72
CA ILE A 367 -20.31 4.50 -6.76
C ILE A 367 -20.68 4.91 -8.19
N GLY A 368 -19.94 4.44 -9.18
CA GLY A 368 -20.30 4.64 -10.59
C GLY A 368 -21.69 4.10 -10.94
N VAL A 369 -22.03 2.91 -10.44
CA VAL A 369 -23.31 2.24 -10.71
C VAL A 369 -24.49 3.04 -10.15
N ILE A 370 -24.42 3.53 -8.91
CA ILE A 370 -25.51 4.36 -8.33
C ILE A 370 -25.61 5.70 -9.04
N VAL A 371 -24.48 6.33 -9.38
CA VAL A 371 -24.50 7.61 -10.11
C VAL A 371 -25.13 7.41 -11.49
N LYS A 372 -24.80 6.32 -12.20
CA LYS A 372 -25.47 5.98 -13.46
C LYS A 372 -26.98 5.77 -13.28
N PHE A 373 -27.41 5.07 -12.24
CA PHE A 373 -28.82 4.89 -11.91
C PHE A 373 -29.55 6.24 -11.70
N ILE A 374 -28.94 7.18 -10.98
CA ILE A 374 -29.46 8.54 -10.76
C ILE A 374 -29.62 9.28 -12.09
N ILE A 375 -28.63 9.18 -12.99
CA ILE A 375 -28.68 9.81 -14.31
C ILE A 375 -29.79 9.19 -15.18
N ASP A 376 -29.87 7.85 -15.22
CA ASP A 376 -30.89 7.12 -15.99
C ASP A 376 -32.31 7.42 -15.47
N SER A 377 -32.44 7.69 -14.17
CA SER A 377 -33.68 8.16 -13.52
C SER A 377 -33.97 9.65 -13.72
N ARG A 378 -33.15 10.35 -14.50
CA ARG A 378 -33.27 11.79 -14.83
C ARG A 378 -33.14 12.76 -13.64
N TYR A 379 -32.49 12.36 -12.56
CA TYR A 379 -32.17 13.20 -11.40
C TYR A 379 -30.86 13.99 -11.61
N TYR A 380 -30.78 14.78 -12.69
CA TYR A 380 -29.55 15.47 -13.09
C TYR A 380 -29.04 16.47 -12.04
N SER A 381 -29.93 17.12 -11.29
CA SER A 381 -29.54 18.03 -10.20
C SER A 381 -28.82 17.28 -9.08
N LEU A 382 -29.30 16.08 -8.72
CA LEU A 382 -28.66 15.23 -7.72
C LEU A 382 -27.28 14.76 -8.22
N PHE A 383 -27.18 14.36 -9.48
CA PHE A 383 -25.89 14.02 -10.11
C PHE A 383 -24.88 15.17 -9.97
N VAL A 384 -25.28 16.40 -10.36
CA VAL A 384 -24.39 17.57 -10.25
C VAL A 384 -24.02 17.85 -8.79
N GLY A 385 -24.97 17.74 -7.87
CA GLY A 385 -24.70 17.89 -6.43
C GLY A 385 -23.67 16.90 -5.92
N ILE A 386 -23.78 15.61 -6.30
CA ILE A 386 -22.79 14.56 -5.95
C ILE A 386 -21.40 14.92 -6.47
N ILE A 387 -21.29 15.36 -7.73
CA ILE A 387 -19.99 15.73 -8.31
C ILE A 387 -19.39 16.94 -7.58
N VAL A 388 -20.18 17.95 -7.30
CA VAL A 388 -19.72 19.15 -6.58
C VAL A 388 -19.21 18.77 -5.18
N ILE A 389 -19.95 17.93 -4.44
CA ILE A 389 -19.52 17.45 -3.12
C ILE A 389 -18.22 16.66 -3.23
N TYR A 390 -18.09 15.77 -4.21
CA TYR A 390 -16.85 15.01 -4.44
C TYR A 390 -15.66 15.93 -4.70
N LEU A 391 -15.81 16.95 -5.57
CA LEU A 391 -14.75 17.90 -5.89
C LEU A 391 -14.37 18.78 -4.69
N ILE A 392 -15.35 19.26 -3.93
CA ILE A 392 -15.08 20.03 -2.71
C ILE A 392 -14.33 19.15 -1.71
N SER A 393 -14.78 17.91 -1.48
CA SER A 393 -14.11 16.96 -0.58
C SER A 393 -12.68 16.67 -1.02
N PHE A 394 -12.45 16.52 -2.33
CA PHE A 394 -11.13 16.32 -2.90
C PHE A 394 -10.20 17.52 -2.64
N ILE A 395 -10.67 18.76 -2.90
CA ILE A 395 -9.87 19.98 -2.67
C ILE A 395 -9.53 20.12 -1.18
N MET A 396 -10.50 19.89 -0.29
CA MET A 396 -10.29 19.94 1.15
C MET A 396 -9.31 18.86 1.62
N PHE A 397 -9.43 17.62 1.10
CA PHE A 397 -8.52 16.53 1.38
C PHE A 397 -7.09 16.86 0.96
N VAL A 398 -6.88 17.33 -0.28
CA VAL A 398 -5.56 17.68 -0.80
C VAL A 398 -4.90 18.76 0.05
N ASN A 399 -5.66 19.80 0.39
CA ASN A 399 -5.16 20.87 1.26
C ASN A 399 -4.76 20.34 2.65
N ALA A 400 -5.61 19.51 3.26
CA ALA A 400 -5.31 18.90 4.55
C ALA A 400 -4.11 17.95 4.47
N TYR A 401 -4.01 17.12 3.42
CA TYR A 401 -2.92 16.18 3.21
C TYR A 401 -1.57 16.90 3.19
N PHE A 402 -1.43 17.89 2.31
CA PHE A 402 -0.16 18.60 2.17
C PHE A 402 0.15 19.52 3.37
N LYS A 403 -0.84 20.04 4.07
CA LYS A 403 -0.64 20.85 5.27
C LYS A 403 -0.27 19.99 6.48
N VAL A 404 -1.07 18.97 6.77
CA VAL A 404 -0.90 18.14 7.98
C VAL A 404 0.35 17.27 7.88
N LEU A 405 0.56 16.63 6.73
CA LEU A 405 1.65 15.65 6.57
C LEU A 405 3.00 16.29 6.20
N SER A 406 3.06 17.58 5.92
CA SER A 406 4.31 18.29 5.68
C SER A 406 4.81 19.09 6.89
N GLU A 407 3.90 19.61 7.72
CA GLU A 407 4.22 20.55 8.79
C GLU A 407 4.34 19.89 10.17
N LYS A 408 3.74 18.70 10.37
CA LYS A 408 3.69 18.02 11.67
C LYS A 408 4.56 16.78 11.68
N ASP A 409 5.29 16.64 12.77
CA ASP A 409 5.90 15.37 13.15
C ASP A 409 4.79 14.33 13.35
N ILE A 410 4.65 13.43 12.40
CA ILE A 410 3.66 12.35 12.49
C ILE A 410 4.39 11.12 12.99
N PRO A 411 4.01 10.57 14.14
CA PRO A 411 4.70 9.43 14.75
C PRO A 411 4.88 8.22 13.82
N LEU A 412 4.02 8.06 12.81
CA LEU A 412 4.12 6.99 11.83
C LEU A 412 5.22 7.21 10.77
N PHE A 413 5.81 8.42 10.66
CA PHE A 413 6.81 8.78 9.67
C PHE A 413 8.09 9.31 10.34
N ASP A 414 8.84 8.44 10.93
CA ASP A 414 10.13 8.60 11.59
C ASP A 414 10.25 9.74 12.62
N ASN A 415 9.34 10.67 12.60
CA ASN A 415 9.28 11.77 13.56
C ASN A 415 10.61 12.56 13.67
N GLY A 416 11.35 12.68 12.55
CA GLY A 416 12.63 13.38 12.47
C GLY A 416 13.85 12.54 12.88
N VAL A 417 13.70 11.23 13.04
CA VAL A 417 14.82 10.35 13.42
C VAL A 417 15.84 10.20 12.31
N ILE A 418 15.42 10.07 11.05
CA ILE A 418 16.36 10.04 9.92
C ILE A 418 17.20 11.31 9.90
N GLU A 419 16.58 12.48 10.13
CA GLU A 419 17.29 13.76 10.10
C GLU A 419 18.31 13.89 11.22
N ILE A 420 17.99 13.44 12.45
CA ILE A 420 18.96 13.45 13.56
C ILE A 420 20.08 12.45 13.33
N VAL A 421 19.80 11.26 12.77
CA VAL A 421 20.84 10.27 12.42
C VAL A 421 21.77 10.84 11.34
N GLU A 422 21.24 11.47 10.30
CA GLU A 422 22.05 12.11 9.26
C GLU A 422 22.88 13.28 9.80
N HIS A 423 22.30 14.09 10.69
CA HIS A 423 23.02 15.18 11.36
C HIS A 423 24.20 14.64 12.18
N VAL A 424 23.94 13.63 13.02
CA VAL A 424 24.98 13.02 13.86
C VAL A 424 26.05 12.33 13.01
N LYS A 425 25.66 11.66 11.94
CA LYS A 425 26.59 11.05 10.98
C LYS A 425 27.55 12.06 10.38
N LYS A 426 27.07 13.25 10.07
CA LYS A 426 27.86 14.32 9.45
C LYS A 426 28.72 15.06 10.46
N GLU A 427 28.13 15.56 11.54
CA GLU A 427 28.79 16.45 12.49
C GLU A 427 29.66 15.70 13.52
N TYR A 428 29.28 14.45 13.84
CA TYR A 428 29.95 13.62 14.86
C TYR A 428 30.51 12.32 14.25
N SER A 429 31.08 12.40 13.04
CA SER A 429 31.61 11.25 12.30
C SER A 429 32.67 10.46 13.06
N ASN A 430 33.45 11.13 13.93
CA ASN A 430 34.50 10.54 14.76
C ASN A 430 33.99 9.87 16.06
N ALA A 431 32.70 9.97 16.38
CA ALA A 431 32.14 9.32 17.54
C ALA A 431 32.23 7.79 17.44
N ARG A 432 32.78 7.16 18.46
CA ARG A 432 32.91 5.70 18.51
C ARG A 432 31.56 5.02 18.67
N ASN A 433 30.73 5.56 19.58
CA ASN A 433 29.37 5.08 19.86
C ASN A 433 28.41 6.25 19.91
N ILE A 434 27.18 6.02 19.53
CA ILE A 434 26.07 6.98 19.55
C ILE A 434 24.93 6.34 20.31
N TYR A 435 24.50 6.97 21.39
CA TYR A 435 23.45 6.46 22.27
C TYR A 435 22.19 7.28 22.11
N PHE A 436 21.09 6.59 21.81
CA PHE A 436 19.75 7.16 21.76
C PHE A 436 18.91 6.67 22.95
N GLU A 437 18.52 7.60 23.81
CA GLU A 437 17.51 7.35 24.85
C GLU A 437 16.26 8.17 24.53
N LEU A 438 15.42 7.60 23.68
CA LEU A 438 14.18 8.20 23.23
C LEU A 438 13.00 7.30 23.64
N ASN A 439 11.83 7.91 23.83
CA ASN A 439 10.65 7.20 24.37
C ASN A 439 9.93 6.30 23.36
N ASP A 440 10.54 6.02 22.20
CA ASP A 440 9.90 5.25 21.14
C ASP A 440 10.71 4.02 20.75
N TYR A 441 10.03 3.03 20.17
CA TYR A 441 10.62 1.74 19.82
C TYR A 441 11.09 1.75 18.37
N ASN A 442 12.09 0.91 18.07
CA ASN A 442 12.52 0.61 16.68
C ASN A 442 13.30 1.73 15.94
N TYR A 443 13.87 2.70 16.62
CA TYR A 443 14.76 3.69 15.98
C TYR A 443 15.92 3.05 15.21
N TRP A 444 16.40 1.91 15.65
CA TRP A 444 17.48 1.16 15.02
C TRP A 444 17.26 0.90 13.51
N ILE A 445 16.00 0.82 13.05
CA ILE A 445 15.73 0.60 11.62
C ILE A 445 16.01 1.85 10.79
N TYR A 446 15.77 3.03 11.35
CA TYR A 446 16.10 4.30 10.70
C TYR A 446 17.61 4.55 10.66
N GLU A 447 18.34 4.09 11.70
CA GLU A 447 19.81 4.10 11.72
C GLU A 447 20.35 3.19 10.62
N ALA A 448 19.84 1.95 10.53
CA ALA A 448 20.21 1.01 9.47
C ALA A 448 19.89 1.56 8.06
N PHE A 449 18.75 2.24 7.92
CA PHE A 449 18.30 2.87 6.68
C PHE A 449 19.22 4.02 6.26
N SER A 450 19.53 4.95 7.17
CA SER A 450 20.36 6.15 6.87
C SER A 450 21.83 5.82 6.69
N GLU A 451 22.36 4.85 7.44
CA GLU A 451 23.76 4.41 7.31
C GLU A 451 23.99 3.49 6.12
N HIS A 452 22.92 2.97 5.49
CA HIS A 452 23.03 1.96 4.45
C HIS A 452 23.84 0.74 4.91
N ILE A 453 23.54 0.22 6.10
CA ILE A 453 24.30 -0.86 6.75
C ILE A 453 24.30 -2.11 5.85
N SER A 454 25.49 -2.68 5.62
CA SER A 454 25.62 -3.89 4.84
C SER A 454 25.04 -5.11 5.58
N PRO A 455 24.54 -6.16 4.88
CA PRO A 455 24.05 -7.38 5.53
C PRO A 455 25.08 -8.04 6.49
N SER A 456 26.35 -8.02 6.11
CA SER A 456 27.44 -8.55 6.94
C SER A 456 27.64 -7.76 8.23
N GLU A 457 27.54 -6.44 8.17
CA GLU A 457 27.64 -5.58 9.34
C GLU A 457 26.38 -5.69 10.20
N TYR A 458 25.19 -5.70 9.58
CA TYR A 458 23.93 -5.92 10.26
C TYR A 458 23.97 -7.20 11.09
N THR A 459 24.30 -8.33 10.49
CA THR A 459 24.31 -9.63 11.20
C THR A 459 25.35 -9.72 12.30
N LYS A 460 26.47 -8.99 12.18
CA LYS A 460 27.52 -8.95 13.21
C LYS A 460 27.20 -8.03 14.37
N THR A 461 26.53 -6.91 14.12
CA THR A 461 26.37 -5.81 15.09
C THR A 461 24.98 -5.70 15.66
N PHE A 462 23.96 -6.23 14.97
CA PHE A 462 22.59 -6.19 15.46
C PHE A 462 22.41 -7.06 16.69
N LYS A 463 22.04 -6.45 17.82
CA LYS A 463 21.73 -7.11 19.08
C LYS A 463 20.45 -6.54 19.64
N LYS A 464 19.55 -7.42 20.06
CA LYS A 464 18.26 -7.04 20.64
C LYS A 464 18.06 -7.77 21.96
N ASN A 465 18.18 -7.04 23.07
CA ASN A 465 18.05 -7.56 24.43
C ASN A 465 16.70 -7.20 25.07
N GLY A 466 15.67 -6.98 24.27
CA GLY A 466 14.34 -6.55 24.70
C GLY A 466 13.67 -5.67 23.66
N LEU A 467 12.62 -4.96 24.07
CA LEU A 467 11.92 -4.05 23.16
C LEU A 467 12.67 -2.74 22.93
N LEU A 468 13.36 -2.25 23.96
CA LEU A 468 14.01 -0.92 23.96
C LEU A 468 15.53 -1.00 23.83
N ASP A 469 16.17 -2.09 24.24
CA ASP A 469 17.62 -2.27 24.18
C ASP A 469 18.01 -2.94 22.86
N VAL A 470 18.34 -2.13 21.88
CA VAL A 470 18.75 -2.58 20.55
C VAL A 470 19.99 -1.82 20.09
N SER A 471 21.01 -2.54 19.63
CA SER A 471 22.20 -1.94 19.03
C SER A 471 22.42 -2.40 17.61
N ILE A 472 22.97 -1.50 16.76
CA ILE A 472 23.35 -1.76 15.39
C ILE A 472 24.50 -0.85 14.95
N GLY A 473 25.56 -1.43 14.40
CA GLY A 473 26.76 -0.68 14.08
C GLY A 473 27.34 0.04 15.32
N ARG A 474 27.45 1.35 15.25
CA ARG A 474 27.87 2.22 16.35
C ARG A 474 26.72 2.81 17.16
N TYR A 475 25.47 2.47 16.81
CA TYR A 475 24.26 3.01 17.44
C TYR A 475 23.75 2.07 18.55
N HIS A 476 23.35 2.66 19.66
CA HIS A 476 22.82 1.97 20.84
C HIS A 476 21.52 2.66 21.24
N ASN A 477 20.42 1.94 21.13
CA ASN A 477 19.10 2.40 21.56
C ASN A 477 18.76 1.79 22.92
N GLY A 478 18.27 2.60 23.84
CA GLY A 478 17.85 2.13 25.13
C GLY A 478 18.27 3.05 26.26
N GLU A 479 18.13 2.58 27.48
CA GLU A 479 18.48 3.34 28.65
C GLU A 479 20.00 3.52 28.77
N ILE A 480 20.45 4.78 28.88
CA ILE A 480 21.86 5.10 29.03
C ILE A 480 22.30 4.79 30.44
N ASN A 481 23.29 3.89 30.58
CA ASN A 481 23.93 3.61 31.85
C ASN A 481 24.94 4.74 32.19
N VAL A 482 24.60 5.56 33.16
CA VAL A 482 25.40 6.71 33.58
C VAL A 482 26.80 6.34 34.10
N ASN A 483 27.01 5.08 34.53
CA ASN A 483 28.31 4.58 34.97
C ASN A 483 29.24 4.21 33.79
N GLU A 484 28.70 4.05 32.60
CA GLU A 484 29.44 3.65 31.40
C GLU A 484 29.65 4.82 30.40
N ILE A 485 29.39 6.06 30.84
CA ILE A 485 29.56 7.24 30.01
C ILE A 485 31.03 7.39 29.60
N ASN A 486 31.24 7.50 28.26
CA ASN A 486 32.56 7.57 27.63
C ASN A 486 32.71 8.87 26.83
N ASP A 487 33.88 9.50 26.96
CA ASP A 487 34.21 10.78 26.31
C ASP A 487 34.26 10.74 24.77
N LYS A 488 34.37 9.55 24.16
CA LYS A 488 34.39 9.35 22.71
C LYS A 488 33.00 9.01 22.13
N SER A 489 31.96 9.17 22.95
CA SER A 489 30.58 8.85 22.59
C SER A 489 29.72 10.10 22.52
N VAL A 490 28.67 10.04 21.71
CA VAL A 490 27.60 11.05 21.61
C VAL A 490 26.34 10.49 22.26
N TYR A 491 25.64 11.31 23.00
CA TYR A 491 24.43 10.96 23.71
C TYR A 491 23.27 11.83 23.27
N ILE A 492 22.18 11.21 22.86
CA ILE A 492 20.98 11.89 22.37
C ILE A 492 19.83 11.49 23.28
N LEU A 493 19.32 12.46 24.02
CA LEU A 493 18.27 12.21 25.02
C LEU A 493 17.28 13.36 25.11
N ASN A 494 16.12 13.01 25.68
CA ASN A 494 15.07 13.95 26.04
C ASN A 494 14.72 13.85 27.53
N ASN A 495 15.67 13.37 28.37
CA ASN A 495 15.48 13.15 29.81
C ASN A 495 16.27 14.18 30.65
N PRO A 496 15.62 15.17 31.29
CA PRO A 496 16.28 16.24 32.02
C PRO A 496 17.19 15.74 33.17
N THR A 497 16.86 14.62 33.80
CA THR A 497 17.64 14.09 34.94
C THR A 497 19.02 13.61 34.48
N LYS A 498 19.08 12.91 33.33
CA LYS A 498 20.36 12.40 32.79
C LYS A 498 21.16 13.51 32.09
N GLU A 499 20.49 14.56 31.61
CA GLU A 499 21.14 15.75 31.08
C GLU A 499 22.09 16.39 32.09
N ASN A 500 21.65 16.58 33.34
CA ASN A 500 22.48 17.16 34.39
C ASN A 500 23.74 16.35 34.65
N ILE A 501 23.64 15.01 34.61
CA ILE A 501 24.81 14.12 34.83
C ILE A 501 25.83 14.29 33.69
N LEU A 502 25.40 14.46 32.46
CA LEU A 502 26.31 14.69 31.32
C LEU A 502 26.96 16.06 31.41
N ILE A 503 26.22 17.10 31.81
CA ILE A 503 26.73 18.45 32.02
C ILE A 503 27.79 18.46 33.17
N ASP A 504 27.50 17.77 34.28
CA ASP A 504 28.43 17.64 35.41
C ASP A 504 29.72 16.89 35.03
N LYS A 505 29.64 16.03 34.02
CA LYS A 505 30.79 15.34 33.42
C LYS A 505 31.49 16.17 32.32
N ASN A 506 31.17 17.45 32.17
CA ASN A 506 31.73 18.40 31.18
C ASN A 506 31.42 18.06 29.72
N PHE A 507 30.28 17.43 29.41
CA PHE A 507 29.80 17.32 28.05
C PHE A 507 29.20 18.64 27.57
N ARG A 508 29.49 19.02 26.33
CA ARG A 508 28.85 20.14 25.67
C ARG A 508 27.44 19.72 25.21
N LYS A 509 26.49 20.63 25.32
CA LYS A 509 25.13 20.46 24.85
C LYS A 509 24.96 21.20 23.52
N ASP A 510 24.45 20.50 22.54
CA ASP A 510 23.87 21.03 21.31
C ASP A 510 22.39 20.65 21.22
N SER A 511 21.62 21.31 20.38
CA SER A 511 20.20 21.05 20.19
C SER A 511 19.88 20.92 18.71
N PHE A 512 19.19 19.85 18.33
CA PHE A 512 18.73 19.65 16.98
C PHE A 512 17.20 19.84 16.89
N LYS A 513 16.78 20.85 16.10
CA LYS A 513 15.38 21.23 15.85
C LYS A 513 14.54 21.44 17.14
N SER A 514 15.15 21.94 18.20
CA SER A 514 14.53 22.15 19.52
C SER A 514 13.85 20.88 20.11
N ARG A 515 14.14 19.72 19.54
CA ARG A 515 13.55 18.45 19.92
C ARG A 515 14.53 17.47 20.55
N TYR A 516 15.74 17.42 20.04
CA TYR A 516 16.77 16.52 20.50
C TYR A 516 17.90 17.30 21.17
N SER A 517 18.28 16.88 22.37
CA SER A 517 19.49 17.37 23.02
C SER A 517 20.64 16.40 22.74
N ILE A 518 21.73 16.92 22.18
CA ILE A 518 22.93 16.17 21.80
C ILE A 518 24.04 16.53 22.76
N TYR A 519 24.67 15.54 23.40
CA TYR A 519 25.77 15.72 24.34
C TYR A 519 27.03 15.06 23.79
N TYR A 520 28.14 15.80 23.77
CA TYR A 520 29.44 15.39 23.23
C TYR A 520 30.61 16.08 23.94
N LYS A 521 31.83 15.54 23.81
CA LYS A 521 33.09 16.20 24.23
C LYS A 521 33.99 16.53 23.07
#